data_16063550f5c919e9f06c9352443a821a
#
_entry.id   16063550f5c919e9f06c9352443a821a
#
_cell.length_a   1.000
_cell.length_b   1.000
_cell.length_c   1.000
_cell.angle_alpha   90.00
_cell.angle_beta   90.00
_cell.angle_gamma   90.00
#
_symmetry.space_group_name_H-M   'P 1'
#
loop_
_entity.id
_entity.type
_entity.pdbx_description
1 polymer ?
#
loop_
_entity_poly.entity_id
_entity_poly.type
_entity_poly.pdbx_seq_one_letter_code
_entity_poly.pdbx_strand_id
1 'polypeptide(L)'
;MTQLVSVRRLVAALLLVVCSLASPAHAADKLRLERIDLSKSPTMKAYLTLTDGEGRVVSGRGREEFKLILDSAEQGIAAQLVTFDSSGEPVNLIVVVQVSQAMNEVADDVKKGVKMLANALPPKSKMALLAFSSETKRLAELGPPADSEAAANQLVIDTEFVEVHILDAMRTAVDLLNAAPKDQRKLVVLFSDGIDVNMEKKTFQSVGKRAAEANIVIDTIGFGPFEPARLRNLNEFTKQSNGAERVCKSGADVTGEFQNVADELRKQYIATYELALAGGDGKFHTFQIQEESGGHTAFSNNIIRPVPPATHPVSTKKEGRRWWLWTLCILGGVLVIMFIVWLIFREKDEEPMAFAPSPQQPAGKPRTMALDTGGGGGKVNAVGWLVAVSGRQADKTFPLKSGRTVIGTAPDCDVVIDDQFASSRHCEVRLEGQAFKIVDLGSTNGMTVNDKKVREHELVDNDRIVMGRTEFKFKSVVQ
;
A
#
# COMPACT_ATOMS: atom_id res chain seq x y z
N MET A 1 -42.02 -18.74 -47.57
CA MET A 1 -40.55 -18.45 -47.57
C MET A 1 -40.21 -17.08 -46.98
N THR A 2 -41.10 -16.13 -46.94
CA THR A 2 -40.84 -14.75 -46.48
C THR A 2 -40.81 -14.55 -44.95
N GLN A 3 -41.47 -15.40 -44.17
CA GLN A 3 -41.44 -15.28 -42.68
C GLN A 3 -40.17 -15.81 -41.99
N LEU A 4 -39.48 -16.77 -42.59
CA LEU A 4 -38.24 -17.33 -42.01
C LEU A 4 -37.05 -16.35 -42.14
N VAL A 5 -37.07 -15.45 -43.11
CA VAL A 5 -36.01 -14.45 -43.33
C VAL A 5 -36.10 -13.31 -42.29
N SER A 6 -37.34 -12.94 -41.87
CA SER A 6 -37.52 -11.89 -40.88
C SER A 6 -37.10 -12.31 -39.46
N VAL A 7 -37.36 -13.56 -39.07
CA VAL A 7 -36.95 -14.08 -37.76
C VAL A 7 -35.43 -14.22 -37.67
N ARG A 8 -34.74 -14.65 -38.74
CA ARG A 8 -33.25 -14.70 -38.76
C ARG A 8 -32.62 -13.33 -38.68
N ARG A 9 -33.22 -12.28 -39.29
CA ARG A 9 -32.73 -10.90 -39.15
C ARG A 9 -32.98 -10.33 -37.76
N LEU A 10 -34.07 -10.66 -37.09
CA LEU A 10 -34.36 -10.25 -35.72
C LEU A 10 -33.41 -10.92 -34.72
N VAL A 11 -33.16 -12.21 -34.89
CA VAL A 11 -32.20 -12.97 -34.02
C VAL A 11 -30.77 -12.49 -34.24
N ALA A 12 -30.38 -12.17 -35.50
CA ALA A 12 -29.05 -11.59 -35.77
C ALA A 12 -28.89 -10.17 -35.19
N ALA A 13 -29.97 -9.34 -35.25
CA ALA A 13 -29.96 -8.03 -34.62
C ALA A 13 -29.94 -8.11 -33.09
N LEU A 14 -30.64 -9.06 -32.50
CA LEU A 14 -30.62 -9.31 -31.03
C LEU A 14 -29.25 -9.83 -30.56
N LEU A 15 -28.60 -10.71 -31.32
CA LEU A 15 -27.23 -11.18 -31.06
C LEU A 15 -26.19 -10.06 -31.19
N LEU A 16 -26.35 -9.14 -32.14
CA LEU A 16 -25.48 -7.96 -32.29
C LEU A 16 -25.65 -6.96 -31.14
N VAL A 17 -26.87 -6.79 -30.61
CA VAL A 17 -27.13 -5.92 -29.44
C VAL A 17 -26.61 -6.55 -28.14
N VAL A 18 -26.68 -7.87 -28.01
CA VAL A 18 -26.11 -8.56 -26.83
C VAL A 18 -24.56 -8.58 -26.85
N CYS A 19 -23.95 -8.62 -28.05
CA CYS A 19 -22.49 -8.48 -28.14
C CYS A 19 -21.99 -7.04 -27.89
N SER A 20 -22.84 -6.02 -28.06
CA SER A 20 -22.46 -4.61 -27.79
C SER A 20 -22.64 -4.21 -26.32
N LEU A 21 -23.20 -5.09 -25.47
CA LEU A 21 -23.33 -4.88 -24.03
C LEU A 21 -22.26 -5.65 -23.19
N ALA A 22 -21.41 -6.45 -23.85
CA ALA A 22 -20.20 -6.93 -23.24
C ALA A 22 -19.20 -5.78 -23.22
N SER A 23 -19.26 -4.92 -22.20
CA SER A 23 -18.13 -4.05 -21.87
C SER A 23 -16.91 -4.94 -21.81
N PRO A 24 -15.80 -4.61 -22.51
CA PRO A 24 -14.57 -5.35 -22.33
C PRO A 24 -14.27 -5.37 -20.82
N ALA A 25 -14.07 -6.55 -20.26
CA ALA A 25 -13.61 -6.66 -18.90
C ALA A 25 -12.27 -5.90 -18.84
N HIS A 26 -12.29 -4.65 -18.40
CA HIS A 26 -11.08 -3.90 -18.14
C HIS A 26 -10.35 -4.69 -17.05
N ALA A 27 -9.10 -5.05 -17.33
CA ALA A 27 -8.25 -5.59 -16.29
C ALA A 27 -8.26 -4.59 -15.13
N ALA A 28 -8.39 -5.11 -13.91
CA ALA A 28 -8.50 -4.27 -12.73
C ALA A 28 -7.33 -3.28 -12.64
N ASP A 29 -7.65 -2.04 -12.34
CA ASP A 29 -6.66 -0.99 -12.10
C ASP A 29 -5.72 -1.40 -10.96
N LYS A 30 -4.44 -1.05 -11.07
CA LYS A 30 -3.43 -1.32 -10.04
C LYS A 30 -3.08 -0.01 -9.35
N LEU A 31 -3.29 0.02 -8.04
CA LEU A 31 -2.90 1.15 -7.19
C LEU A 31 -1.57 0.85 -6.50
N ARG A 32 -0.60 1.74 -6.65
CA ARG A 32 0.69 1.68 -5.97
C ARG A 32 0.86 2.88 -5.05
N LEU A 33 1.11 2.62 -3.77
CA LEU A 33 1.53 3.62 -2.80
C LEU A 33 3.07 3.65 -2.77
N GLU A 34 3.65 4.69 -3.35
CA GLU A 34 5.10 4.80 -3.48
C GLU A 34 5.75 5.32 -2.19
N ARG A 35 5.13 6.34 -1.62
CA ARG A 35 5.68 7.06 -0.48
C ARG A 35 4.57 7.67 0.36
N ILE A 36 4.82 7.79 1.66
CA ILE A 36 4.06 8.65 2.56
C ILE A 36 4.97 9.72 3.15
N ASP A 37 4.45 10.91 3.34
CA ASP A 37 5.12 12.02 4.01
C ASP A 37 4.34 12.39 5.27
N LEU A 38 4.97 12.19 6.41
CA LEU A 38 4.45 12.45 7.75
C LEU A 38 5.15 13.65 8.41
N SER A 39 5.98 14.40 7.67
CA SER A 39 6.76 15.53 8.20
C SER A 39 5.90 16.63 8.81
N LYS A 40 4.62 16.70 8.41
CA LYS A 40 3.62 17.67 8.90
C LYS A 40 2.50 17.01 9.68
N SER A 41 2.81 15.90 10.41
CA SER A 41 1.81 15.22 11.25
C SER A 41 1.01 16.23 12.10
N PRO A 42 -0.33 16.11 12.20
CA PRO A 42 -1.18 14.99 11.77
C PRO A 42 -1.53 14.95 10.27
N THR A 43 -1.16 15.95 9.48
CA THR A 43 -1.36 15.92 8.03
C THR A 43 -0.39 14.96 7.38
N MET A 44 -0.90 14.01 6.61
CA MET A 44 -0.14 13.03 5.84
C MET A 44 -0.36 13.26 4.35
N LYS A 45 0.72 13.16 3.55
CA LYS A 45 0.62 13.06 2.10
C LYS A 45 0.96 11.64 1.64
N ALA A 46 0.13 11.07 0.77
CA ALA A 46 0.36 9.79 0.11
C ALA A 46 0.59 10.04 -1.39
N TYR A 47 1.68 9.49 -1.92
CA TYR A 47 2.03 9.58 -3.34
C TYR A 47 1.60 8.28 -4.01
N LEU A 48 0.67 8.38 -4.97
CA LEU A 48 -0.07 7.25 -5.51
C LEU A 48 0.03 7.21 -7.03
N THR A 49 0.35 6.05 -7.58
CA THR A 49 0.25 5.78 -9.02
C THR A 49 -0.87 4.78 -9.26
N LEU A 50 -1.84 5.16 -10.07
CA LEU A 50 -2.91 4.30 -10.55
C LEU A 50 -2.64 3.95 -12.00
N THR A 51 -2.58 2.66 -12.32
CA THR A 51 -2.38 2.18 -13.70
C THR A 51 -3.50 1.25 -14.10
N ASP A 52 -3.87 1.29 -15.38
CA ASP A 52 -4.81 0.33 -15.97
C ASP A 52 -4.17 -1.06 -16.16
N GLY A 53 -4.96 -1.99 -16.68
CA GLY A 53 -4.49 -3.34 -16.96
C GLY A 53 -3.35 -3.45 -17.99
N GLU A 54 -3.13 -2.40 -18.78
CA GLU A 54 -2.04 -2.29 -19.76
C GLU A 54 -0.81 -1.55 -19.19
N GLY A 55 -0.88 -1.12 -17.92
CA GLY A 55 0.21 -0.41 -17.23
C GLY A 55 0.28 1.08 -17.53
N ARG A 56 -0.73 1.66 -18.21
CA ARG A 56 -0.79 3.10 -18.48
C ARG A 56 -1.36 3.86 -17.28
N VAL A 57 -0.80 5.02 -17.01
CA VAL A 57 -1.23 5.85 -15.87
C VAL A 57 -2.65 6.38 -16.07
N VAL A 58 -3.52 6.10 -15.10
CA VAL A 58 -4.90 6.58 -15.05
C VAL A 58 -4.95 7.90 -14.28
N SER A 59 -5.60 8.89 -14.86
CA SER A 59 -5.83 10.22 -14.26
C SER A 59 -7.33 10.57 -14.26
N GLY A 60 -7.70 11.68 -13.60
CA GLY A 60 -9.08 12.18 -13.57
C GLY A 60 -9.95 11.57 -12.46
N ARG A 61 -9.36 10.86 -11.49
CA ARG A 61 -10.09 10.37 -10.31
C ARG A 61 -10.42 11.49 -9.35
N GLY A 62 -11.56 11.37 -8.65
CA GLY A 62 -11.96 12.27 -7.58
C GLY A 62 -11.35 11.87 -6.22
N ARG A 63 -11.25 12.83 -5.31
CA ARG A 63 -10.72 12.57 -3.96
C ARG A 63 -11.57 11.60 -3.15
N GLU A 64 -12.86 11.53 -3.44
CA GLU A 64 -13.85 10.66 -2.80
C GLU A 64 -13.57 9.19 -3.07
N GLU A 65 -12.84 8.90 -4.15
CA GLU A 65 -12.49 7.54 -4.57
C GLU A 65 -11.31 6.98 -3.76
N PHE A 66 -10.55 7.83 -3.04
CA PHE A 66 -9.36 7.40 -2.29
C PHE A 66 -9.59 7.42 -0.79
N LYS A 67 -9.57 6.24 -0.17
CA LYS A 67 -9.74 6.03 1.27
C LYS A 67 -8.44 5.61 1.93
N LEU A 68 -8.14 6.17 3.09
CA LEU A 68 -7.01 5.74 3.91
C LEU A 68 -7.43 4.58 4.82
N ILE A 69 -6.64 3.54 4.81
CA ILE A 69 -6.72 2.42 5.75
C ILE A 69 -5.45 2.47 6.63
N LEU A 70 -5.65 2.61 7.93
CA LEU A 70 -4.59 2.64 8.93
C LEU A 70 -4.78 1.47 9.89
N ASP A 71 -3.77 0.60 10.00
CA ASP A 71 -3.83 -0.61 10.83
C ASP A 71 -5.09 -1.45 10.58
N SER A 72 -5.46 -1.60 9.31
CA SER A 72 -6.67 -2.31 8.84
C SER A 72 -8.00 -1.64 9.18
N ALA A 73 -8.00 -0.40 9.67
CA ALA A 73 -9.20 0.38 9.93
C ALA A 73 -9.32 1.55 8.94
N GLU A 74 -10.49 1.71 8.32
CA GLU A 74 -10.78 2.85 7.45
C GLU A 74 -10.79 4.15 8.26
N GLN A 75 -10.02 5.14 7.82
CA GLN A 75 -9.91 6.45 8.48
C GLN A 75 -10.74 7.52 7.76
N GLY A 76 -11.06 7.33 6.49
CA GLY A 76 -11.85 8.24 5.68
C GLY A 76 -11.22 8.56 4.32
N ILE A 77 -11.88 9.43 3.58
CA ILE A 77 -11.48 9.87 2.24
C ILE A 77 -10.37 10.92 2.30
N ALA A 78 -9.69 11.11 1.17
CA ALA A 78 -8.69 12.15 1.03
C ALA A 78 -9.31 13.56 1.27
N ALA A 79 -8.65 14.36 2.10
CA ALA A 79 -9.05 15.76 2.30
C ALA A 79 -8.78 16.60 1.04
N GLN A 80 -7.67 16.29 0.34
CA GLN A 80 -7.28 16.90 -0.92
C GLN A 80 -6.65 15.86 -1.84
N LEU A 81 -6.89 15.98 -3.14
CA LEU A 81 -6.25 15.19 -4.20
C LEU A 81 -5.77 16.15 -5.30
N VAL A 82 -4.50 16.06 -5.64
CA VAL A 82 -3.90 16.81 -6.75
C VAL A 82 -3.00 15.89 -7.56
N THR A 83 -2.74 16.23 -8.82
CA THR A 83 -1.69 15.55 -9.59
C THR A 83 -0.33 16.14 -9.23
N PHE A 84 0.75 15.38 -9.39
CA PHE A 84 2.10 15.83 -9.07
C PHE A 84 2.48 17.08 -9.87
N ASP A 85 2.16 17.12 -11.15
CA ASP A 85 2.39 18.29 -12.02
C ASP A 85 1.69 19.55 -11.49
N SER A 86 0.44 19.45 -11.06
CA SER A 86 -0.33 20.57 -10.51
C SER A 86 0.12 21.00 -9.10
N SER A 87 0.84 20.13 -8.38
CA SER A 87 1.33 20.44 -7.02
C SER A 87 2.48 21.43 -7.01
N GLY A 88 3.26 21.49 -8.09
CA GLY A 88 4.49 22.27 -8.17
C GLY A 88 5.61 21.77 -7.24
N GLU A 89 5.48 20.60 -6.65
CA GLU A 89 6.51 20.01 -5.80
C GLU A 89 7.73 19.59 -6.62
N PRO A 90 8.96 19.96 -6.22
CA PRO A 90 10.16 19.54 -6.92
C PRO A 90 10.52 18.10 -6.63
N VAL A 91 11.21 17.46 -7.57
CA VAL A 91 11.79 16.12 -7.40
C VAL A 91 13.29 16.14 -7.61
N ASN A 92 14.03 15.35 -6.82
CA ASN A 92 15.44 15.03 -7.07
C ASN A 92 15.48 13.68 -7.76
N LEU A 93 15.80 13.67 -9.04
CA LEU A 93 15.86 12.48 -9.88
C LEU A 93 17.33 12.13 -10.18
N ILE A 94 17.69 10.86 -10.00
CA ILE A 94 18.94 10.34 -10.57
C ILE A 94 18.60 9.28 -11.61
N VAL A 95 19.08 9.44 -12.82
CA VAL A 95 19.02 8.43 -13.86
C VAL A 95 20.34 7.70 -13.89
N VAL A 96 20.28 6.38 -13.76
CA VAL A 96 21.45 5.48 -13.76
C VAL A 96 21.36 4.59 -14.98
N VAL A 97 22.32 4.70 -15.89
CA VAL A 97 22.29 4.05 -17.20
C VAL A 97 23.47 3.11 -17.35
N GLN A 98 23.18 1.85 -17.62
CA GLN A 98 24.21 0.89 -18.04
C GLN A 98 24.68 1.24 -19.46
N VAL A 99 26.01 1.27 -19.64
CA VAL A 99 26.65 1.59 -20.92
C VAL A 99 27.58 0.48 -21.39
N SER A 100 27.35 -0.77 -21.01
CA SER A 100 28.07 -1.94 -21.51
C SER A 100 27.65 -2.28 -22.94
N GLN A 101 28.44 -3.14 -23.60
CA GLN A 101 28.18 -3.58 -24.98
C GLN A 101 26.77 -4.13 -25.20
N ALA A 102 26.15 -4.74 -24.17
CA ALA A 102 24.79 -5.26 -24.24
C ALA A 102 23.73 -4.17 -24.52
N MET A 103 24.04 -2.91 -24.22
CA MET A 103 23.13 -1.75 -24.41
C MET A 103 23.33 -1.07 -25.78
N ASN A 104 24.23 -1.58 -26.66
CA ASN A 104 24.60 -0.88 -27.89
C ASN A 104 23.39 -0.64 -28.82
N GLU A 105 22.52 -1.63 -28.98
CA GLU A 105 21.38 -1.55 -29.91
C GLU A 105 20.28 -0.57 -29.43
N VAL A 106 20.28 -0.20 -28.17
CA VAL A 106 19.25 0.69 -27.56
C VAL A 106 19.84 2.02 -27.07
N ALA A 107 21.12 2.29 -27.34
CA ALA A 107 21.82 3.48 -26.83
C ALA A 107 21.12 4.79 -27.19
N ASP A 108 20.65 4.94 -28.41
CA ASP A 108 19.97 6.16 -28.86
C ASP A 108 18.56 6.30 -28.27
N ASP A 109 17.86 5.19 -28.02
CA ASP A 109 16.56 5.20 -27.38
C ASP A 109 16.69 5.57 -25.90
N VAL A 110 17.74 5.11 -25.24
CA VAL A 110 18.07 5.54 -23.86
C VAL A 110 18.41 7.02 -23.80
N LYS A 111 19.21 7.56 -24.75
CA LYS A 111 19.48 9.01 -24.81
C LYS A 111 18.20 9.83 -24.97
N LYS A 112 17.29 9.40 -25.84
CA LYS A 112 15.96 10.02 -25.99
C LYS A 112 15.18 9.93 -24.67
N GLY A 113 15.15 8.78 -24.02
CA GLY A 113 14.48 8.56 -22.74
C GLY A 113 14.97 9.48 -21.64
N VAL A 114 16.29 9.62 -21.48
CA VAL A 114 16.89 10.56 -20.50
C VAL A 114 16.43 12.00 -20.75
N LYS A 115 16.42 12.45 -22.01
CA LYS A 115 15.93 13.78 -22.40
C LYS A 115 14.44 13.94 -22.10
N MET A 116 13.63 12.92 -22.36
CA MET A 116 12.21 12.93 -22.02
C MET A 116 11.97 13.10 -20.53
N LEU A 117 12.72 12.40 -19.69
CA LEU A 117 12.65 12.55 -18.23
C LEU A 117 13.04 13.97 -17.79
N ALA A 118 14.13 14.51 -18.31
CA ALA A 118 14.57 15.89 -17.99
C ALA A 118 13.47 16.93 -18.28
N ASN A 119 12.79 16.78 -19.44
CA ASN A 119 11.71 17.67 -19.87
C ASN A 119 10.37 17.42 -19.16
N ALA A 120 10.22 16.28 -18.47
CA ALA A 120 9.01 15.95 -17.72
C ALA A 120 9.02 16.53 -16.30
N LEU A 121 10.17 16.96 -15.80
CA LEU A 121 10.33 17.37 -14.41
C LEU A 121 9.67 18.73 -14.11
N PRO A 122 8.97 18.87 -12.97
CA PRO A 122 8.43 20.15 -12.51
C PRO A 122 9.54 21.19 -12.30
N PRO A 123 9.18 22.49 -12.30
CA PRO A 123 10.11 23.57 -11.98
C PRO A 123 10.82 23.35 -10.64
N LYS A 124 12.07 23.80 -10.53
CA LYS A 124 12.94 23.66 -9.33
C LYS A 124 13.38 22.23 -9.03
N SER A 125 13.00 21.25 -9.84
CA SER A 125 13.51 19.87 -9.73
C SER A 125 15.01 19.84 -10.07
N LYS A 126 15.68 18.81 -9.55
CA LYS A 126 17.08 18.54 -9.85
C LYS A 126 17.22 17.16 -10.48
N MET A 127 18.14 17.04 -11.41
CA MET A 127 18.44 15.76 -12.05
C MET A 127 19.96 15.53 -12.10
N ALA A 128 20.37 14.29 -11.92
CA ALA A 128 21.73 13.82 -12.18
C ALA A 128 21.69 12.68 -13.19
N LEU A 129 22.76 12.51 -13.94
CA LEU A 129 22.95 11.41 -14.88
C LEU A 129 24.23 10.64 -14.54
N LEU A 130 24.05 9.36 -14.20
CA LEU A 130 25.15 8.42 -13.97
C LEU A 130 25.18 7.40 -15.11
N ALA A 131 26.36 7.14 -15.64
CA ALA A 131 26.61 6.04 -16.57
C ALA A 131 27.49 5.01 -15.88
N PHE A 132 27.24 3.72 -16.09
CA PHE A 132 28.07 2.67 -15.49
C PHE A 132 28.29 1.49 -16.43
N SER A 133 29.49 0.93 -16.32
CA SER A 133 29.92 -0.39 -16.80
C SER A 133 30.80 -1.03 -15.73
N SER A 134 32.11 -1.10 -15.88
CA SER A 134 33.07 -1.46 -14.83
C SER A 134 33.28 -0.36 -13.78
N GLU A 135 32.99 0.87 -14.15
CA GLU A 135 33.06 2.04 -13.27
C GLU A 135 31.79 2.88 -13.38
N THR A 136 31.50 3.64 -12.33
CA THR A 136 30.40 4.61 -12.33
C THR A 136 30.93 6.00 -12.64
N LYS A 137 30.46 6.59 -13.74
CA LYS A 137 30.80 7.95 -14.19
C LYS A 137 29.62 8.89 -13.97
N ARG A 138 29.85 10.04 -13.35
CA ARG A 138 28.84 11.10 -13.24
C ARG A 138 28.94 11.96 -14.48
N LEU A 139 27.98 11.84 -15.38
CA LEU A 139 27.92 12.67 -16.59
C LEU A 139 27.28 14.04 -16.30
N ALA A 140 26.37 14.11 -15.32
CA ALA A 140 25.84 15.34 -14.77
C ALA A 140 25.67 15.21 -13.26
N GLU A 141 26.08 16.24 -12.50
CA GLU A 141 25.84 16.36 -11.07
C GLU A 141 24.35 16.67 -10.79
N LEU A 142 23.92 16.50 -9.54
CA LEU A 142 22.54 16.79 -9.15
C LEU A 142 22.26 18.30 -9.21
N GLY A 143 21.77 18.75 -10.36
CA GLY A 143 21.59 20.14 -10.75
C GLY A 143 20.36 20.38 -11.62
N PRO A 144 20.31 21.46 -12.37
CA PRO A 144 19.23 21.73 -13.31
C PRO A 144 19.03 20.56 -14.30
N PRO A 145 17.79 20.14 -14.61
CA PRO A 145 17.54 19.03 -15.53
C PRO A 145 18.18 19.21 -16.92
N ALA A 146 18.34 20.45 -17.39
CA ALA A 146 18.97 20.77 -18.65
C ALA A 146 20.45 20.29 -18.73
N ASP A 147 21.16 20.25 -17.60
CA ASP A 147 22.55 19.75 -17.57
C ASP A 147 22.57 18.24 -17.85
N SER A 148 21.64 17.49 -17.27
CA SER A 148 21.49 16.06 -17.55
C SER A 148 20.98 15.77 -18.97
N GLU A 149 20.09 16.62 -19.50
CA GLU A 149 19.64 16.54 -20.88
C GLU A 149 20.80 16.72 -21.86
N ALA A 150 21.64 17.74 -21.64
CA ALA A 150 22.85 17.96 -22.45
C ALA A 150 23.85 16.82 -22.32
N ALA A 151 24.07 16.31 -21.08
CA ALA A 151 24.98 15.21 -20.79
C ALA A 151 24.52 13.86 -21.40
N ALA A 152 23.23 13.69 -21.70
CA ALA A 152 22.73 12.49 -22.36
C ALA A 152 23.43 12.20 -23.71
N ASN A 153 23.90 13.24 -24.41
CA ASN A 153 24.67 13.07 -25.65
C ASN A 153 26.06 12.47 -25.39
N GLN A 154 26.57 12.53 -24.17
CA GLN A 154 27.87 11.98 -23.75
C GLN A 154 27.77 10.50 -23.34
N LEU A 155 26.59 9.89 -23.37
CA LEU A 155 26.42 8.46 -23.16
C LEU A 155 27.11 7.71 -24.30
N VAL A 156 28.24 7.11 -24.01
CA VAL A 156 29.05 6.31 -24.95
C VAL A 156 29.05 4.87 -24.44
N ILE A 157 28.68 3.95 -25.30
CA ILE A 157 28.72 2.52 -24.99
C ILE A 157 30.18 2.05 -24.91
N ASP A 158 30.47 1.37 -23.82
CA ASP A 158 31.72 0.67 -23.64
C ASP A 158 31.69 -0.61 -24.51
N THR A 159 32.53 -0.67 -25.53
CA THR A 159 32.58 -1.77 -26.49
C THR A 159 33.51 -2.87 -26.05
N GLU A 160 34.31 -2.66 -25.01
CA GLU A 160 35.14 -3.70 -24.43
C GLU A 160 34.28 -4.63 -23.57
N PHE A 161 34.67 -5.89 -23.47
CA PHE A 161 34.01 -6.85 -22.58
C PHE A 161 34.49 -6.59 -21.16
N VAL A 162 33.66 -5.91 -20.39
CA VAL A 162 33.93 -5.49 -19.00
C VAL A 162 32.95 -6.10 -18.02
N GLU A 163 33.38 -6.27 -16.79
CA GLU A 163 32.49 -6.60 -15.69
C GLU A 163 31.54 -5.44 -15.44
N VAL A 164 30.28 -5.75 -15.11
CA VAL A 164 29.25 -4.72 -14.85
C VAL A 164 28.99 -4.60 -13.36
N HIS A 165 29.01 -3.37 -12.84
CA HIS A 165 28.92 -3.05 -11.43
C HIS A 165 27.66 -2.23 -11.11
N ILE A 166 26.45 -2.85 -11.25
CA ILE A 166 25.16 -2.21 -10.94
C ILE A 166 25.09 -1.73 -9.48
N LEU A 167 25.54 -2.60 -8.56
CA LEU A 167 25.44 -2.35 -7.13
C LEU A 167 26.22 -1.11 -6.70
N ASP A 168 27.39 -0.86 -7.30
CA ASP A 168 28.19 0.33 -6.98
C ASP A 168 27.59 1.60 -7.55
N ALA A 169 27.02 1.52 -8.77
CA ALA A 169 26.27 2.62 -9.36
C ALA A 169 25.03 2.99 -8.53
N MET A 170 24.29 1.97 -8.08
CA MET A 170 23.11 2.18 -7.26
C MET A 170 23.43 2.70 -5.85
N ARG A 171 24.51 2.23 -5.22
CA ARG A 171 24.99 2.80 -3.96
C ARG A 171 25.34 4.27 -4.12
N THR A 172 26.06 4.62 -5.19
CA THR A 172 26.41 6.00 -5.52
C THR A 172 25.16 6.87 -5.68
N ALA A 173 24.15 6.40 -6.41
CA ALA A 173 22.88 7.11 -6.59
C ALA A 173 22.13 7.33 -5.26
N VAL A 174 22.02 6.26 -4.44
CA VAL A 174 21.36 6.33 -3.14
C VAL A 174 22.10 7.30 -2.21
N ASP A 175 23.43 7.31 -2.19
CA ASP A 175 24.22 8.20 -1.35
C ASP A 175 24.06 9.66 -1.76
N LEU A 176 24.06 9.95 -3.06
CA LEU A 176 23.82 11.31 -3.56
C LEU A 176 22.44 11.84 -3.18
N LEU A 177 21.39 11.01 -3.31
CA LEU A 177 20.04 11.41 -2.91
C LEU A 177 19.86 11.47 -1.40
N ASN A 178 20.56 10.63 -0.64
CA ASN A 178 20.49 10.68 0.82
C ASN A 178 21.03 12.01 1.37
N ALA A 179 22.02 12.61 0.69
CA ALA A 179 22.54 13.93 1.02
C ALA A 179 21.59 15.09 0.66
N ALA A 180 20.58 14.84 -0.20
CA ALA A 180 19.57 15.85 -0.55
C ALA A 180 18.56 16.07 0.60
N PRO A 181 17.86 17.23 0.66
CA PRO A 181 16.87 17.53 1.70
C PRO A 181 15.83 16.42 1.88
N LYS A 182 15.49 16.14 3.14
CA LYS A 182 14.62 14.99 3.49
C LYS A 182 13.15 15.19 3.09
N ASP A 183 12.70 16.43 3.01
CA ASP A 183 11.34 16.86 2.67
C ASP A 183 11.05 16.82 1.16
N GLN A 184 12.07 16.68 0.32
CA GLN A 184 11.93 16.63 -1.12
C GLN A 184 11.73 15.20 -1.62
N ARG A 185 10.95 15.04 -2.70
CA ARG A 185 10.77 13.76 -3.39
C ARG A 185 12.10 13.29 -3.99
N LYS A 186 12.41 12.00 -3.82
CA LYS A 186 13.65 11.38 -4.28
C LYS A 186 13.32 10.15 -5.12
N LEU A 187 13.85 10.10 -6.34
CA LEU A 187 13.61 9.02 -7.27
C LEU A 187 14.92 8.61 -7.97
N VAL A 188 15.14 7.32 -8.10
CA VAL A 188 16.15 6.74 -8.99
C VAL A 188 15.44 6.01 -10.11
N VAL A 189 15.85 6.24 -11.36
CA VAL A 189 15.46 5.44 -12.52
C VAL A 189 16.70 4.71 -13.02
N LEU A 190 16.70 3.39 -12.88
CA LEU A 190 17.79 2.52 -13.33
C LEU A 190 17.43 1.87 -14.67
N PHE A 191 18.28 2.03 -15.68
CA PHE A 191 18.22 1.30 -16.94
C PHE A 191 19.37 0.27 -17.01
N SER A 192 19.05 -1.03 -17.12
CA SER A 192 20.06 -2.11 -17.07
C SER A 192 19.51 -3.44 -17.60
N ASP A 193 20.40 -4.37 -17.97
CA ASP A 193 20.08 -5.78 -18.25
C ASP A 193 20.04 -6.68 -16.99
N GLY A 194 20.29 -6.12 -15.81
CA GLY A 194 20.24 -6.84 -14.54
C GLY A 194 21.45 -7.70 -14.22
N ILE A 195 22.53 -7.60 -15.00
CA ILE A 195 23.79 -8.33 -14.76
C ILE A 195 24.69 -7.48 -13.84
N ASP A 196 25.24 -8.11 -12.82
CA ASP A 196 26.25 -7.54 -11.92
C ASP A 196 27.34 -8.60 -11.68
N VAL A 197 28.55 -8.18 -11.41
CA VAL A 197 29.65 -9.09 -11.03
C VAL A 197 29.28 -9.86 -9.74
N ASN A 198 28.53 -9.24 -8.84
CA ASN A 198 27.99 -9.87 -7.65
C ASN A 198 26.48 -10.09 -7.77
N MET A 199 26.09 -11.30 -8.15
CA MET A 199 24.68 -11.68 -8.37
C MET A 199 23.95 -12.10 -7.10
N GLU A 200 24.49 -11.83 -5.90
CA GLU A 200 23.81 -12.19 -4.66
C GLU A 200 22.55 -11.34 -4.42
N LYS A 201 21.42 -12.01 -4.38
CA LYS A 201 20.11 -11.40 -4.13
C LYS A 201 20.09 -10.51 -2.88
N LYS A 202 20.72 -10.97 -1.78
CA LYS A 202 20.79 -10.21 -0.51
C LYS A 202 21.44 -8.85 -0.67
N THR A 203 22.43 -8.74 -1.55
CA THR A 203 23.12 -7.48 -1.80
C THR A 203 22.22 -6.48 -2.54
N PHE A 204 21.46 -6.92 -3.53
CA PHE A 204 20.44 -6.09 -4.21
C PHE A 204 19.37 -5.63 -3.19
N GLN A 205 18.87 -6.54 -2.35
CA GLN A 205 17.90 -6.21 -1.30
C GLN A 205 18.44 -5.16 -0.32
N SER A 206 19.70 -5.25 0.08
CA SER A 206 20.30 -4.31 1.02
C SER A 206 20.36 -2.88 0.49
N VAL A 207 20.66 -2.71 -0.81
CA VAL A 207 20.65 -1.40 -1.47
C VAL A 207 19.22 -0.87 -1.57
N GLY A 208 18.26 -1.70 -1.97
CA GLY A 208 16.85 -1.33 -2.01
C GLY A 208 16.31 -0.91 -0.63
N LYS A 209 16.66 -1.66 0.42
CA LYS A 209 16.28 -1.33 1.81
C LYS A 209 16.87 0.02 2.24
N ARG A 210 18.15 0.25 1.99
CA ARG A 210 18.80 1.53 2.28
C ARG A 210 18.13 2.70 1.57
N ALA A 211 17.70 2.52 0.31
CA ALA A 211 16.92 3.50 -0.41
C ALA A 211 15.57 3.78 0.26
N ALA A 212 14.84 2.72 0.66
CA ALA A 212 13.56 2.84 1.35
C ALA A 212 13.68 3.59 2.69
N GLU A 213 14.73 3.31 3.48
CA GLU A 213 15.04 4.01 4.73
C GLU A 213 15.30 5.50 4.52
N ALA A 214 15.90 5.86 3.38
CA ALA A 214 16.13 7.24 2.96
C ALA A 214 14.93 7.90 2.24
N ASN A 215 13.78 7.21 2.16
CA ASN A 215 12.59 7.61 1.38
C ASN A 215 12.90 7.85 -0.10
N ILE A 216 13.79 7.05 -0.68
CA ILE A 216 14.14 7.04 -2.10
C ILE A 216 13.36 5.92 -2.77
N VAL A 217 12.58 6.24 -3.80
CA VAL A 217 11.92 5.27 -4.68
C VAL A 217 12.90 4.87 -5.78
N ILE A 218 12.97 3.58 -6.12
CA ILE A 218 13.79 3.07 -7.22
C ILE A 218 12.88 2.43 -8.25
N ASP A 219 12.76 3.05 -9.41
CA ASP A 219 12.15 2.46 -10.59
C ASP A 219 13.20 1.80 -11.46
N THR A 220 12.88 0.68 -12.07
CA THR A 220 13.79 -0.03 -12.97
C THR A 220 13.17 -0.22 -14.35
N ILE A 221 13.99 -0.01 -15.36
CA ILE A 221 13.70 -0.32 -16.76
C ILE A 221 14.73 -1.38 -17.19
N GLY A 222 14.30 -2.63 -17.16
CA GLY A 222 15.15 -3.76 -17.51
C GLY A 222 15.12 -4.01 -19.01
N PHE A 223 16.29 -4.12 -19.65
CA PHE A 223 16.43 -4.52 -21.06
C PHE A 223 16.97 -5.94 -21.14
N GLY A 224 16.13 -6.88 -21.59
CA GLY A 224 16.50 -8.29 -21.64
C GLY A 224 15.71 -9.06 -22.70
N PRO A 225 16.08 -8.91 -23.98
CA PRO A 225 15.35 -9.57 -25.08
C PRO A 225 15.41 -11.10 -25.01
N PHE A 226 16.45 -11.67 -24.41
CA PHE A 226 16.73 -13.11 -24.46
C PHE A 226 16.70 -13.82 -23.09
N GLU A 227 16.93 -13.11 -21.98
CA GLU A 227 17.04 -13.73 -20.64
C GLU A 227 16.27 -12.99 -19.53
N PRO A 228 14.95 -13.13 -19.48
CA PRO A 228 14.13 -12.47 -18.44
C PRO A 228 14.54 -12.84 -17.01
N ALA A 229 15.23 -13.98 -16.82
CA ALA A 229 15.67 -14.43 -15.50
C ALA A 229 16.69 -13.48 -14.86
N ARG A 230 17.51 -12.80 -15.65
CA ARG A 230 18.53 -11.86 -15.16
C ARG A 230 17.89 -10.59 -14.59
N LEU A 231 16.77 -10.17 -15.14
CA LEU A 231 16.04 -8.97 -14.71
C LEU A 231 15.44 -9.11 -13.30
N ARG A 232 15.30 -10.35 -12.78
CA ARG A 232 14.74 -10.57 -11.43
C ARG A 232 15.52 -9.86 -10.32
N ASN A 233 16.82 -9.62 -10.52
CA ASN A 233 17.62 -8.89 -9.53
C ASN A 233 17.20 -7.42 -9.44
N LEU A 234 16.78 -6.81 -10.55
CA LEU A 234 16.28 -5.43 -10.57
C LEU A 234 15.01 -5.28 -9.72
N ASN A 235 14.17 -6.33 -9.71
CA ASN A 235 12.96 -6.37 -8.90
C ASN A 235 13.25 -6.33 -7.38
N GLU A 236 14.42 -6.75 -6.94
CA GLU A 236 14.78 -6.64 -5.53
C GLU A 236 14.96 -5.18 -5.07
N PHE A 237 15.37 -4.27 -5.97
CA PHE A 237 15.40 -2.84 -5.67
C PHE A 237 13.99 -2.27 -5.55
N THR A 238 13.11 -2.54 -6.53
CA THR A 238 11.76 -1.98 -6.60
C THR A 238 10.87 -2.47 -5.47
N LYS A 239 10.96 -3.76 -5.11
CA LYS A 239 10.21 -4.36 -3.98
C LYS A 239 10.50 -3.70 -2.65
N GLN A 240 11.76 -3.35 -2.39
CA GLN A 240 12.14 -2.73 -1.12
C GLN A 240 11.79 -1.25 -1.07
N SER A 241 11.83 -0.56 -2.21
CA SER A 241 11.65 0.90 -2.30
C SER A 241 10.25 1.34 -2.76
N ASN A 242 9.32 0.41 -3.01
CA ASN A 242 7.97 0.64 -3.54
C ASN A 242 7.95 1.27 -4.96
N GLY A 243 9.01 1.05 -5.74
CA GLY A 243 9.08 1.50 -7.13
C GLY A 243 8.44 0.52 -8.12
N ALA A 244 8.50 0.86 -9.39
CA ALA A 244 8.00 0.05 -10.50
C ALA A 244 9.11 -0.71 -11.20
N GLU A 245 8.82 -1.96 -11.56
CA GLU A 245 9.64 -2.75 -12.48
C GLU A 245 9.03 -2.72 -13.88
N ARG A 246 9.84 -2.41 -14.87
CA ARG A 246 9.47 -2.40 -16.29
C ARG A 246 10.46 -3.25 -17.07
N VAL A 247 9.97 -3.96 -18.09
CA VAL A 247 10.79 -4.87 -18.90
C VAL A 247 10.62 -4.56 -20.38
N CYS A 248 11.74 -4.29 -21.05
CA CYS A 248 11.83 -3.97 -22.45
C CYS A 248 12.49 -5.12 -23.24
N LYS A 249 11.99 -5.35 -24.45
CA LYS A 249 12.52 -6.36 -25.38
C LYS A 249 13.06 -5.74 -26.66
N SER A 250 12.74 -4.47 -26.91
CA SER A 250 13.15 -3.73 -28.11
C SER A 250 13.44 -2.27 -27.76
N GLY A 251 14.10 -1.53 -28.67
CA GLY A 251 14.33 -0.09 -28.52
C GLY A 251 13.03 0.73 -28.46
N ALA A 252 12.00 0.31 -29.19
CA ALA A 252 10.69 0.94 -29.12
C ALA A 252 10.07 0.82 -27.72
N ASP A 253 10.20 -0.36 -27.07
CA ASP A 253 9.76 -0.57 -25.70
C ASP A 253 10.55 0.33 -24.74
N VAL A 254 11.87 0.47 -24.92
CA VAL A 254 12.72 1.35 -24.09
C VAL A 254 12.20 2.79 -24.12
N THR A 255 12.00 3.36 -25.30
CA THR A 255 11.45 4.71 -25.43
C THR A 255 10.06 4.82 -24.77
N GLY A 256 9.20 3.81 -24.97
CA GLY A 256 7.87 3.71 -24.38
C GLY A 256 7.89 3.71 -22.84
N GLU A 257 8.80 2.93 -22.24
CA GLU A 257 8.88 2.85 -20.78
C GLU A 257 9.47 4.12 -20.13
N PHE A 258 10.40 4.79 -20.79
CA PHE A 258 10.82 6.12 -20.35
C PHE A 258 9.67 7.14 -20.43
N GLN A 259 8.81 7.04 -21.47
CA GLN A 259 7.60 7.86 -21.55
C GLN A 259 6.63 7.54 -20.40
N ASN A 260 6.43 6.26 -20.08
CA ASN A 260 5.59 5.85 -18.95
C ASN A 260 6.09 6.43 -17.63
N VAL A 261 7.41 6.40 -17.37
CA VAL A 261 8.00 7.06 -16.19
C VAL A 261 7.75 8.57 -16.20
N ALA A 262 7.93 9.23 -17.35
CA ALA A 262 7.65 10.66 -17.49
C ALA A 262 6.17 11.00 -17.23
N ASP A 263 5.25 10.16 -17.69
CA ASP A 263 3.82 10.30 -17.46
C ASP A 263 3.46 10.06 -15.99
N GLU A 264 4.07 9.07 -15.32
CA GLU A 264 3.90 8.87 -13.89
C GLU A 264 4.37 10.09 -13.09
N LEU A 265 5.52 10.66 -13.44
CA LEU A 265 6.02 11.89 -12.80
C LEU A 265 5.08 13.09 -12.91
N ARG A 266 4.21 13.13 -13.92
CA ARG A 266 3.23 14.21 -14.12
C ARG A 266 1.88 13.90 -13.52
N LYS A 267 1.38 12.68 -13.75
CA LYS A 267 0.00 12.26 -13.47
C LYS A 267 -0.18 11.58 -12.12
N GLN A 268 0.91 11.30 -11.41
CA GLN A 268 0.87 10.72 -10.06
C GLN A 268 -0.01 11.55 -9.15
N TYR A 269 -0.85 10.90 -8.35
CA TYR A 269 -1.70 11.57 -7.37
C TYR A 269 -0.92 11.84 -6.07
N ILE A 270 -1.18 12.99 -5.49
CA ILE A 270 -0.83 13.32 -4.11
C ILE A 270 -2.14 13.47 -3.35
N ALA A 271 -2.44 12.49 -2.52
CA ALA A 271 -3.61 12.50 -1.65
C ALA A 271 -3.20 12.97 -0.26
N THR A 272 -3.91 13.95 0.28
CA THR A 272 -3.66 14.49 1.62
C THR A 272 -4.73 14.00 2.58
N TYR A 273 -4.31 13.51 3.74
CA TYR A 273 -5.19 12.99 4.80
C TYR A 273 -4.89 13.66 6.12
N GLU A 274 -5.91 13.83 6.95
CA GLU A 274 -5.76 14.22 8.35
C GLU A 274 -5.87 12.97 9.23
N LEU A 275 -4.78 12.60 9.87
CA LEU A 275 -4.74 11.41 10.72
C LEU A 275 -5.53 11.65 12.00
N ALA A 276 -6.46 10.75 12.32
CA ALA A 276 -7.25 10.79 13.56
C ALA A 276 -6.41 10.47 14.82
N LEU A 277 -5.15 10.08 14.65
CA LEU A 277 -4.21 9.86 15.75
C LEU A 277 -3.89 11.21 16.40
N ALA A 278 -4.55 11.50 17.50
CA ALA A 278 -4.32 12.71 18.28
C ALA A 278 -2.85 12.76 18.73
N GLY A 279 -2.05 13.49 17.95
CA GLY A 279 -0.70 13.86 18.33
C GLY A 279 0.39 12.83 18.13
N GLY A 280 0.29 11.89 17.18
CA GLY A 280 1.33 10.90 16.86
C GLY A 280 1.85 10.16 18.11
N ASP A 281 1.86 8.87 18.09
CA ASP A 281 2.24 8.07 19.27
C ASP A 281 3.69 7.53 19.21
N GLY A 282 4.43 7.89 18.15
CA GLY A 282 5.78 7.41 17.89
C GLY A 282 5.86 5.93 17.49
N LYS A 283 4.72 5.25 17.35
CA LYS A 283 4.67 3.83 16.99
C LYS A 283 4.59 3.64 15.48
N PHE A 284 4.98 2.45 15.06
CA PHE A 284 4.84 2.03 13.67
C PHE A 284 3.38 1.70 13.36
N HIS A 285 2.89 2.25 12.26
CA HIS A 285 1.56 2.01 11.72
C HIS A 285 1.65 1.52 10.29
N THR A 286 0.66 0.71 9.89
CA THR A 286 0.52 0.22 8.52
C THR A 286 -0.44 1.12 7.76
N PHE A 287 0.04 1.73 6.69
CA PHE A 287 -0.72 2.59 5.80
C PHE A 287 -1.03 1.85 4.50
N GLN A 288 -2.28 1.87 4.10
CA GLN A 288 -2.76 1.37 2.82
C GLN A 288 -3.80 2.34 2.27
N ILE A 289 -3.86 2.47 0.97
CA ILE A 289 -4.89 3.26 0.30
C ILE A 289 -5.79 2.32 -0.49
N GLN A 290 -7.07 2.56 -0.41
CA GLN A 290 -8.10 1.92 -1.23
C GLN A 290 -8.62 2.93 -2.23
N GLU A 291 -8.73 2.55 -3.49
CA GLU A 291 -9.39 3.31 -4.54
C GLU A 291 -10.66 2.57 -4.95
N GLU A 292 -11.78 3.31 -5.02
CA GLU A 292 -13.07 2.77 -5.44
C GLU A 292 -13.63 3.63 -6.57
N SER A 293 -13.72 3.07 -7.76
CA SER A 293 -14.26 3.73 -8.93
C SER A 293 -14.99 2.77 -9.85
N GLY A 294 -16.12 3.20 -10.41
CA GLY A 294 -16.86 2.43 -11.41
C GLY A 294 -17.28 1.02 -11.00
N GLY A 295 -17.44 0.75 -9.70
CA GLY A 295 -17.76 -0.59 -9.16
C GLY A 295 -16.54 -1.51 -9.03
N HIS A 296 -15.32 -1.00 -9.24
CA HIS A 296 -14.06 -1.69 -9.00
C HIS A 296 -13.39 -1.15 -7.75
N THR A 297 -12.63 -2.00 -7.07
CA THR A 297 -11.85 -1.64 -5.89
C THR A 297 -10.42 -2.08 -6.10
N ALA A 298 -9.48 -1.15 -5.91
CA ALA A 298 -8.06 -1.41 -5.94
C ALA A 298 -7.44 -1.07 -4.58
N PHE A 299 -6.56 -1.95 -4.09
CA PHE A 299 -5.79 -1.71 -2.86
C PHE A 299 -4.32 -1.49 -3.20
N SER A 300 -3.70 -0.51 -2.55
CA SER A 300 -2.27 -0.30 -2.66
C SER A 300 -1.48 -1.36 -1.88
N ASN A 301 -0.17 -1.41 -2.13
CA ASN A 301 0.76 -2.03 -1.20
C ASN A 301 0.73 -1.33 0.17
N ASN A 302 1.21 -2.02 1.18
CA ASN A 302 1.34 -1.48 2.53
C ASN A 302 2.67 -0.74 2.70
N ILE A 303 2.64 0.41 3.38
CA ILE A 303 3.83 1.09 3.90
C ILE A 303 3.76 1.14 5.41
N ILE A 304 4.82 0.73 6.09
CA ILE A 304 4.93 0.75 7.55
C ILE A 304 5.87 1.89 7.94
N ARG A 305 5.39 2.84 8.74
CA ARG A 305 6.17 4.00 9.22
C ARG A 305 5.77 4.40 10.63
N PRO A 306 6.71 4.94 11.44
CA PRO A 306 6.37 5.57 12.70
C PRO A 306 5.64 6.90 12.43
N VAL A 307 4.57 7.16 13.17
CA VAL A 307 3.90 8.46 13.14
C VAL A 307 4.56 9.38 14.15
N PRO A 308 5.31 10.40 13.72
CA PRO A 308 5.98 11.30 14.64
C PRO A 308 4.97 12.05 15.52
N PRO A 309 5.36 12.46 16.74
CA PRO A 309 4.51 13.32 17.57
C PRO A 309 4.12 14.59 16.79
N ALA A 310 2.88 15.05 16.98
CA ALA A 310 2.40 16.24 16.29
C ALA A 310 3.30 17.43 16.61
N THR A 311 3.82 18.07 15.57
CA THR A 311 4.71 19.24 15.69
C THR A 311 3.95 20.50 16.07
N HIS A 312 2.60 20.48 15.97
CA HIS A 312 1.71 21.55 16.38
C HIS A 312 0.57 20.98 17.22
N PRO A 313 0.12 21.70 18.29
CA PRO A 313 -1.08 21.28 18.99
C PRO A 313 -2.22 21.22 17.99
N VAL A 314 -2.81 20.03 17.83
CA VAL A 314 -4.03 19.86 17.06
C VAL A 314 -5.05 20.82 17.69
N SER A 315 -5.38 21.90 17.00
CA SER A 315 -6.56 22.67 17.32
C SER A 315 -7.75 21.75 17.08
N THR A 316 -8.08 20.98 18.08
CA THR A 316 -9.40 20.37 18.15
C THR A 316 -10.37 21.54 18.24
N LYS A 317 -10.72 22.10 17.09
CA LYS A 317 -11.93 22.86 16.94
C LYS A 317 -13.03 21.85 17.29
N LYS A 318 -13.33 21.75 18.61
CA LYS A 318 -14.60 21.22 19.03
C LYS A 318 -15.58 22.09 18.26
N GLU A 319 -16.13 21.56 17.17
CA GLU A 319 -17.42 22.03 16.72
C GLU A 319 -18.30 21.84 17.95
N GLY A 320 -18.42 22.91 18.69
CA GLY A 320 -19.35 23.02 19.77
C GLY A 320 -20.69 22.79 19.12
N ARG A 321 -21.04 21.51 19.06
CA ARG A 321 -22.37 21.07 18.65
C ARG A 321 -23.31 21.97 19.44
N ARG A 322 -23.98 22.89 18.74
CA ARG A 322 -24.92 23.87 19.30
C ARG A 322 -26.15 23.16 19.88
N TRP A 323 -25.94 22.09 20.61
CA TRP A 323 -26.97 21.30 21.23
C TRP A 323 -27.68 22.08 22.36
N TRP A 324 -27.01 23.06 22.96
CA TRP A 324 -27.64 23.99 23.87
C TRP A 324 -28.73 24.83 23.18
N LEU A 325 -28.66 25.08 21.87
CA LEU A 325 -29.73 25.73 21.11
C LEU A 325 -30.96 24.84 21.00
N TRP A 326 -30.75 23.54 20.78
CA TRP A 326 -31.83 22.56 20.74
C TRP A 326 -32.42 22.35 22.12
N THR A 327 -31.66 22.37 23.20
CA THR A 327 -32.18 22.32 24.58
C THR A 327 -32.98 23.57 24.92
N LEU A 328 -32.59 24.77 24.48
CA LEU A 328 -33.37 26.00 24.64
C LEU A 328 -34.68 25.94 23.83
N CYS A 329 -34.67 25.41 22.60
CA CYS A 329 -35.91 25.25 21.83
C CYS A 329 -36.87 24.25 22.48
N ILE A 330 -36.37 23.15 23.03
CA ILE A 330 -37.19 22.15 23.74
C ILE A 330 -37.74 22.74 25.05
N LEU A 331 -36.93 23.47 25.84
CA LEU A 331 -37.39 24.14 27.07
C LEU A 331 -38.43 25.21 26.76
N GLY A 332 -38.23 25.99 25.70
CA GLY A 332 -39.24 26.99 25.24
C GLY A 332 -40.54 26.33 24.81
N GLY A 333 -40.47 25.22 24.08
CA GLY A 333 -41.67 24.44 23.71
C GLY A 333 -42.44 23.88 24.93
N VAL A 334 -41.71 23.33 25.90
CA VAL A 334 -42.32 22.82 27.15
C VAL A 334 -43.00 23.95 27.96
N LEU A 335 -42.38 25.13 28.03
CA LEU A 335 -42.98 26.29 28.72
C LEU A 335 -44.25 26.78 28.01
N VAL A 336 -44.26 26.78 26.68
CA VAL A 336 -45.47 27.14 25.92
C VAL A 336 -46.59 26.11 26.14
N ILE A 337 -46.26 24.83 26.13
CA ILE A 337 -47.22 23.75 26.43
C ILE A 337 -47.76 23.89 27.88
N MET A 338 -46.89 24.10 28.86
CA MET A 338 -47.31 24.31 30.25
C MET A 338 -48.20 25.56 30.38
N PHE A 339 -47.90 26.61 29.62
CA PHE A 339 -48.71 27.82 29.63
C PHE A 339 -50.09 27.56 28.99
N ILE A 340 -50.17 26.80 27.94
CA ILE A 340 -51.43 26.40 27.29
C ILE A 340 -52.22 25.47 28.23
N VAL A 341 -51.58 24.51 28.88
CA VAL A 341 -52.21 23.62 29.85
C VAL A 341 -52.72 24.43 31.04
N TRP A 342 -51.95 25.41 31.55
CA TRP A 342 -52.36 26.31 32.62
C TRP A 342 -53.55 27.16 32.19
N LEU A 343 -53.63 27.65 30.98
CA LEU A 343 -54.77 28.35 30.41
C LEU A 343 -56.05 27.47 30.34
N ILE A 344 -55.91 26.21 29.99
CA ILE A 344 -57.00 25.24 29.85
C ILE A 344 -57.54 24.81 31.24
N PHE A 345 -56.66 24.74 32.22
CA PHE A 345 -57.03 24.29 33.59
C PHE A 345 -57.34 25.44 34.55
N ARG A 346 -57.37 26.70 34.11
CA ARG A 346 -57.60 27.88 34.93
C ARG A 346 -59.08 28.11 35.30
N GLU A 347 -59.99 27.30 34.80
CA GLU A 347 -61.37 27.37 35.15
C GLU A 347 -61.88 26.00 35.61
N LYS A 348 -61.91 25.78 36.92
CA LYS A 348 -63.08 25.40 37.76
C LYS A 348 -62.61 24.86 39.12
N ASP A 349 -62.88 25.64 40.09
CA ASP A 349 -62.96 25.16 41.47
C ASP A 349 -64.20 24.26 41.61
N GLU A 350 -64.00 23.03 42.09
CA GLU A 350 -65.00 22.33 42.96
C GLU A 350 -64.27 21.24 43.75
N GLU A 351 -64.63 21.19 45.03
CA GLU A 351 -64.03 20.56 46.20
C GLU A 351 -64.11 19.01 46.24
N PRO A 352 -63.57 18.35 47.27
CA PRO A 352 -62.92 17.08 47.20
C PRO A 352 -63.74 15.90 47.75
N MET A 353 -63.47 14.71 47.31
CA MET A 353 -63.78 13.52 48.12
C MET A 353 -62.56 12.54 48.15
N ALA A 354 -62.21 12.33 49.42
CA ALA A 354 -61.21 11.40 49.84
C ALA A 354 -61.69 9.93 49.68
N PHE A 355 -60.78 9.05 49.29
CA PHE A 355 -60.73 7.68 49.79
C PHE A 355 -59.28 7.13 49.81
N ALA A 356 -58.98 6.50 50.90
CA ALA A 356 -57.74 6.00 51.42
C ALA A 356 -57.36 4.61 50.90
N PRO A 357 -56.26 3.94 51.37
CA PRO A 357 -55.21 3.36 50.54
C PRO A 357 -55.08 1.85 50.66
N SER A 358 -54.11 1.36 49.96
CA SER A 358 -53.40 0.08 50.13
C SER A 358 -53.81 -1.10 49.19
N PRO A 359 -52.98 -2.11 48.97
CA PRO A 359 -51.62 -2.32 49.46
C PRO A 359 -50.56 -2.67 48.35
N GLN A 360 -49.33 -2.64 48.78
CA GLN A 360 -48.11 -3.09 48.11
C GLN A 360 -48.07 -4.59 47.84
N GLN A 361 -47.41 -4.98 46.76
CA GLN A 361 -46.35 -6.00 46.70
C GLN A 361 -46.01 -6.45 45.27
N PRO A 362 -44.89 -7.10 45.02
CA PRO A 362 -43.51 -6.61 45.07
C PRO A 362 -42.79 -6.70 43.72
N ALA A 363 -41.64 -6.07 43.67
CA ALA A 363 -40.72 -6.00 42.54
C ALA A 363 -40.28 -7.36 41.99
N GLY A 364 -40.52 -7.57 40.68
CA GLY A 364 -39.85 -8.54 39.88
C GLY A 364 -38.72 -7.88 39.11
N LYS A 365 -37.48 -8.27 39.39
CA LYS A 365 -36.30 -7.83 38.68
C LYS A 365 -36.36 -8.23 37.19
N PRO A 366 -36.09 -7.35 36.27
CA PRO A 366 -35.90 -7.76 34.88
C PRO A 366 -34.60 -8.56 34.76
N ARG A 367 -34.71 -9.79 34.31
CA ARG A 367 -33.57 -10.59 33.84
C ARG A 367 -33.09 -9.96 32.56
N THR A 368 -31.91 -9.39 32.61
CA THR A 368 -31.10 -9.09 31.42
C THR A 368 -30.66 -10.42 30.78
N MET A 369 -31.20 -10.71 29.63
CA MET A 369 -30.60 -11.74 28.74
C MET A 369 -29.29 -11.16 28.24
N ALA A 370 -28.20 -11.70 28.73
CA ALA A 370 -26.90 -11.53 28.12
C ALA A 370 -26.89 -12.31 26.80
N LEU A 371 -26.76 -11.58 25.70
CA LEU A 371 -26.42 -12.16 24.41
C LEU A 371 -24.94 -12.51 24.47
N ASP A 372 -24.67 -13.79 24.54
CA ASP A 372 -23.32 -14.36 24.52
C ASP A 372 -22.77 -14.23 23.10
N THR A 373 -22.04 -13.15 22.81
CA THR A 373 -21.16 -13.06 21.65
C THR A 373 -19.79 -13.51 22.09
N GLY A 374 -19.56 -14.83 21.92
CA GLY A 374 -18.25 -15.43 22.05
C GLY A 374 -17.24 -14.75 21.11
N GLY A 375 -16.23 -14.14 21.67
CA GLY A 375 -15.10 -13.55 20.94
C GLY A 375 -14.25 -12.71 21.88
N GLY A 376 -13.36 -13.36 22.64
CA GLY A 376 -12.41 -12.70 23.52
C GLY A 376 -11.46 -11.79 22.75
N GLY A 377 -11.79 -10.51 22.64
CA GLY A 377 -10.95 -9.45 22.09
C GLY A 377 -10.05 -8.83 23.15
N GLY A 378 -9.07 -9.59 23.67
CA GLY A 378 -7.91 -8.99 24.30
C GLY A 378 -7.08 -8.29 23.22
N LYS A 379 -6.64 -7.04 23.45
CA LYS A 379 -5.64 -6.37 22.60
C LYS A 379 -4.37 -7.23 22.61
N VAL A 380 -4.21 -8.05 21.59
CA VAL A 380 -2.99 -8.83 21.37
C VAL A 380 -2.01 -7.89 20.69
N ASN A 381 -0.92 -7.52 21.38
CA ASN A 381 0.21 -6.87 20.74
C ASN A 381 0.84 -7.90 19.79
N ALA A 382 0.40 -7.91 18.53
CA ALA A 382 0.94 -8.80 17.52
C ALA A 382 2.33 -8.30 17.11
N VAL A 383 3.30 -9.20 17.15
CA VAL A 383 4.69 -8.93 16.75
C VAL A 383 5.01 -9.54 15.39
N GLY A 384 4.09 -10.30 14.83
CA GLY A 384 4.14 -10.92 13.51
C GLY A 384 2.80 -11.53 13.14
N TRP A 385 2.68 -12.03 11.93
CA TRP A 385 1.47 -12.68 11.42
C TRP A 385 1.75 -13.90 10.57
N LEU A 386 0.83 -14.85 10.59
CA LEU A 386 0.70 -15.89 9.58
C LEU A 386 -0.49 -15.55 8.69
N VAL A 387 -0.25 -15.44 7.39
CA VAL A 387 -1.29 -15.23 6.38
C VAL A 387 -1.53 -16.56 5.69
N ALA A 388 -2.73 -17.10 5.77
CA ALA A 388 -3.08 -18.33 5.05
C ALA A 388 -3.19 -18.00 3.55
N VAL A 389 -2.38 -18.68 2.73
CA VAL A 389 -2.33 -18.49 1.27
C VAL A 389 -3.19 -19.53 0.55
N SER A 390 -3.44 -20.67 1.21
CA SER A 390 -4.27 -21.76 0.68
C SER A 390 -5.06 -22.47 1.78
N GLY A 391 -5.92 -23.40 1.41
CA GLY A 391 -6.75 -24.17 2.32
C GLY A 391 -8.11 -23.51 2.60
N ARG A 392 -8.86 -24.04 3.57
CA ARG A 392 -10.22 -23.56 3.91
C ARG A 392 -10.25 -22.16 4.54
N GLN A 393 -9.12 -21.70 5.01
CA GLN A 393 -8.95 -20.40 5.66
C GLN A 393 -8.06 -19.46 4.85
N ALA A 394 -7.96 -19.66 3.53
CA ALA A 394 -7.23 -18.75 2.64
C ALA A 394 -7.64 -17.29 2.90
N ASP A 395 -6.68 -16.38 2.77
CA ASP A 395 -6.80 -14.94 3.03
C ASP A 395 -7.03 -14.54 4.50
N LYS A 396 -7.13 -15.49 5.42
CA LYS A 396 -7.15 -15.15 6.86
C LYS A 396 -5.76 -14.87 7.38
N THR A 397 -5.70 -13.88 8.26
CA THR A 397 -4.49 -13.47 8.95
C THR A 397 -4.57 -13.79 10.43
N PHE A 398 -3.54 -14.43 10.96
CA PHE A 398 -3.46 -14.87 12.35
C PHE A 398 -2.32 -14.13 13.06
N PRO A 399 -2.61 -13.33 14.10
CA PRO A 399 -1.60 -12.58 14.82
C PRO A 399 -0.73 -13.51 15.68
N LEU A 400 0.57 -13.26 15.70
CA LEU A 400 1.53 -13.91 16.56
C LEU A 400 1.79 -13.03 17.78
N LYS A 401 1.78 -13.66 18.96
CA LYS A 401 2.02 -12.98 20.25
C LYS A 401 3.52 -12.73 20.47
N SER A 402 3.86 -11.77 21.31
CA SER A 402 5.24 -11.46 21.73
C SER A 402 5.93 -12.55 22.55
N GLY A 403 5.30 -13.68 22.76
CA GLY A 403 5.86 -14.84 23.44
C GLY A 403 5.72 -16.09 22.60
N ARG A 404 4.99 -17.04 23.12
CA ARG A 404 4.67 -18.33 22.49
C ARG A 404 3.30 -18.27 21.84
N THR A 405 3.18 -18.71 20.59
CA THR A 405 1.90 -18.89 19.87
C THR A 405 1.81 -20.33 19.41
N VAL A 406 0.85 -21.10 19.91
CA VAL A 406 0.60 -22.50 19.53
C VAL A 406 -0.40 -22.56 18.39
N ILE A 407 -0.10 -23.38 17.38
CA ILE A 407 -0.88 -23.51 16.13
C ILE A 407 -1.28 -24.98 15.96
N GLY A 408 -2.55 -25.20 15.66
CA GLY A 408 -3.07 -26.54 15.45
C GLY A 408 -4.57 -26.56 15.21
N THR A 409 -5.18 -27.76 15.17
CA THR A 409 -6.64 -27.91 14.94
C THR A 409 -7.44 -27.91 16.23
N ALA A 410 -6.79 -28.04 17.38
CA ALA A 410 -7.49 -28.03 18.66
C ALA A 410 -8.00 -26.62 19.02
N PRO A 411 -9.19 -26.52 19.64
CA PRO A 411 -9.81 -25.23 19.96
C PRO A 411 -9.06 -24.44 21.06
N ASP A 412 -8.15 -25.08 21.78
CA ASP A 412 -7.29 -24.49 22.79
C ASP A 412 -5.96 -23.94 22.22
N CYS A 413 -5.73 -24.04 20.92
CA CYS A 413 -4.60 -23.41 20.25
C CYS A 413 -4.82 -21.90 20.12
N ASP A 414 -3.72 -21.12 20.13
CA ASP A 414 -3.76 -19.68 19.92
C ASP A 414 -4.18 -19.33 18.46
N VAL A 415 -3.78 -20.19 17.52
CA VAL A 415 -4.16 -20.15 16.11
C VAL A 415 -4.81 -21.48 15.76
N VAL A 416 -6.12 -21.45 15.58
CA VAL A 416 -6.88 -22.66 15.19
C VAL A 416 -6.99 -22.73 13.68
N ILE A 417 -6.42 -23.80 13.10
CA ILE A 417 -6.46 -24.05 11.65
C ILE A 417 -7.50 -25.13 11.31
N ASP A 418 -8.28 -24.88 10.25
CA ASP A 418 -9.29 -25.83 9.74
C ASP A 418 -8.67 -26.71 8.66
N ASP A 419 -7.87 -27.68 9.09
CA ASP A 419 -7.20 -28.64 8.21
C ASP A 419 -7.10 -30.04 8.85
N GLN A 420 -7.82 -31.00 8.30
CA GLN A 420 -7.84 -32.39 8.81
C GLN A 420 -6.48 -33.11 8.74
N PHE A 421 -5.50 -32.57 8.00
CA PHE A 421 -4.16 -33.12 7.88
C PHE A 421 -3.14 -32.43 8.83
N ALA A 422 -3.58 -31.40 9.55
CA ALA A 422 -2.80 -30.81 10.62
C ALA A 422 -3.11 -31.51 11.96
N SER A 423 -2.12 -31.60 12.84
CA SER A 423 -2.27 -32.19 14.18
C SER A 423 -2.98 -31.22 15.13
N SER A 424 -3.56 -31.76 16.22
CA SER A 424 -4.28 -31.01 17.26
C SER A 424 -3.41 -29.84 17.78
N ARG A 425 -2.15 -30.11 18.07
CA ARG A 425 -1.08 -29.13 18.34
C ARG A 425 0.03 -29.43 17.35
N HIS A 426 0.12 -28.64 16.30
CA HIS A 426 1.00 -28.96 15.18
C HIS A 426 2.40 -28.38 15.39
N CYS A 427 2.44 -27.07 15.66
CA CYS A 427 3.69 -26.36 15.90
C CYS A 427 3.47 -25.19 16.85
N GLU A 428 4.56 -24.54 17.21
CA GLU A 428 4.54 -23.26 17.92
C GLU A 428 5.51 -22.28 17.29
N VAL A 429 5.17 -21.00 17.36
CA VAL A 429 6.05 -19.89 17.01
C VAL A 429 6.42 -19.16 18.27
N ARG A 430 7.72 -18.93 18.49
CA ARG A 430 8.28 -18.18 19.61
C ARG A 430 9.04 -16.97 19.10
N LEU A 431 8.94 -15.86 19.82
CA LEU A 431 9.84 -14.73 19.63
C LEU A 431 10.98 -14.85 20.65
N GLU A 432 12.19 -15.12 20.18
CA GLU A 432 13.42 -15.21 20.99
C GLU A 432 14.33 -14.01 20.65
N GLY A 433 14.31 -13.00 21.53
CA GLY A 433 14.98 -11.72 21.24
C GLY A 433 14.29 -10.99 20.09
N GLN A 434 14.93 -10.89 18.93
CA GLN A 434 14.39 -10.29 17.72
C GLN A 434 14.09 -11.32 16.62
N ALA A 435 14.32 -12.60 16.85
CA ALA A 435 14.13 -13.67 15.90
C ALA A 435 12.87 -14.47 16.20
N PHE A 436 12.12 -14.81 15.16
CA PHE A 436 10.99 -15.74 15.27
C PHE A 436 11.46 -17.16 14.98
N LYS A 437 11.15 -18.07 15.87
CA LYS A 437 11.47 -19.48 15.73
C LYS A 437 10.21 -20.30 15.69
N ILE A 438 10.04 -21.12 14.63
CA ILE A 438 8.96 -22.09 14.54
C ILE A 438 9.48 -23.47 14.91
N VAL A 439 8.71 -24.21 15.71
CA VAL A 439 9.08 -25.54 16.23
C VAL A 439 7.93 -26.50 16.05
N ASP A 440 8.17 -27.64 15.43
CA ASP A 440 7.21 -28.74 15.30
C ASP A 440 7.01 -29.44 16.66
N LEU A 441 5.79 -29.55 17.11
CA LEU A 441 5.42 -30.17 18.38
C LEU A 441 5.19 -31.69 18.27
N GLY A 442 5.85 -32.33 17.32
CA GLY A 442 5.69 -33.77 17.05
C GLY A 442 4.47 -34.05 16.18
N SER A 443 4.22 -33.21 15.20
CA SER A 443 3.08 -33.37 14.30
C SER A 443 3.17 -34.65 13.46
N THR A 444 2.02 -35.26 13.15
CA THR A 444 1.94 -36.51 12.42
C THR A 444 2.53 -36.45 11.02
N ASN A 445 2.25 -35.35 10.29
CA ASN A 445 2.71 -35.18 8.93
C ASN A 445 3.99 -34.32 8.81
N GLY A 446 4.38 -33.64 9.90
CA GLY A 446 5.45 -32.67 9.92
C GLY A 446 5.07 -31.35 9.25
N MET A 447 5.98 -30.41 9.29
CA MET A 447 5.83 -29.13 8.58
C MET A 447 6.99 -28.90 7.62
N THR A 448 6.77 -28.03 6.62
CA THR A 448 7.84 -27.56 5.72
C THR A 448 7.94 -26.05 5.77
N VAL A 449 9.19 -25.55 5.67
CA VAL A 449 9.47 -24.14 5.45
C VAL A 449 10.28 -24.00 4.16
N ASN A 450 9.77 -23.21 3.21
CA ASN A 450 10.36 -23.03 1.89
C ASN A 450 10.68 -24.37 1.21
N ASP A 451 9.71 -25.29 1.19
CA ASP A 451 9.75 -26.64 0.61
C ASP A 451 10.74 -27.61 1.31
N LYS A 452 11.36 -27.21 2.43
CA LYS A 452 12.22 -28.09 3.21
C LYS A 452 11.49 -28.57 4.46
N LYS A 453 11.47 -29.89 4.69
CA LYS A 453 10.92 -30.46 5.92
C LYS A 453 11.83 -30.10 7.10
N VAL A 454 11.24 -29.48 8.13
CA VAL A 454 11.98 -28.99 9.29
C VAL A 454 11.29 -29.42 10.60
N ARG A 455 12.09 -29.58 11.65
CA ARG A 455 11.57 -29.70 13.03
C ARG A 455 11.60 -28.37 13.76
N GLU A 456 12.52 -27.52 13.36
CA GLU A 456 12.71 -26.20 13.91
C GLU A 456 13.35 -25.30 12.82
N HIS A 457 12.92 -24.03 12.76
CA HIS A 457 13.43 -23.07 11.78
C HIS A 457 13.32 -21.64 12.30
N GLU A 458 14.32 -20.82 12.03
CA GLU A 458 14.26 -19.39 12.28
C GLU A 458 13.56 -18.70 11.12
N LEU A 459 12.37 -18.13 11.39
CA LEU A 459 11.51 -17.54 10.37
C LEU A 459 12.02 -16.18 9.92
N VAL A 460 12.06 -15.99 8.62
CA VAL A 460 12.35 -14.73 7.96
C VAL A 460 11.09 -14.23 7.24
N ASP A 461 10.93 -12.91 7.16
CA ASP A 461 9.76 -12.33 6.49
C ASP A 461 9.55 -12.92 5.09
N ASN A 462 8.32 -13.28 4.77
CA ASN A 462 7.88 -14.01 3.60
C ASN A 462 8.21 -15.51 3.54
N ASP A 463 8.69 -16.13 4.61
CA ASP A 463 8.82 -17.58 4.63
C ASP A 463 7.47 -18.26 4.37
N ARG A 464 7.53 -19.29 3.52
CA ARG A 464 6.38 -20.13 3.17
C ARG A 464 6.36 -21.34 4.07
N ILE A 465 5.33 -21.48 4.88
CA ILE A 465 5.15 -22.57 5.85
C ILE A 465 3.99 -23.43 5.43
N VAL A 466 4.17 -24.74 5.33
CA VAL A 466 3.09 -25.68 5.04
C VAL A 466 2.87 -26.59 6.24
N MET A 467 1.62 -26.62 6.72
CA MET A 467 1.15 -27.46 7.83
C MET A 467 -0.11 -28.21 7.36
N GLY A 468 -0.04 -29.53 7.27
CA GLY A 468 -1.09 -30.31 6.63
C GLY A 468 -1.20 -30.01 5.13
N ARG A 469 -2.34 -29.48 4.69
CA ARG A 469 -2.60 -29.00 3.31
C ARG A 469 -2.70 -27.48 3.24
N THR A 470 -2.58 -26.80 4.37
CA THR A 470 -2.68 -25.34 4.46
C THR A 470 -1.30 -24.72 4.36
N GLU A 471 -1.18 -23.78 3.45
CA GLU A 471 0.03 -22.97 3.24
C GLU A 471 -0.15 -21.61 3.91
N PHE A 472 0.88 -21.19 4.66
CA PHE A 472 0.95 -19.90 5.31
C PHE A 472 2.17 -19.13 4.81
N LYS A 473 2.03 -17.82 4.79
CA LYS A 473 3.14 -16.89 4.61
C LYS A 473 3.40 -16.17 5.93
N PHE A 474 4.63 -16.26 6.42
CA PHE A 474 5.03 -15.55 7.62
C PHE A 474 5.30 -14.07 7.31
N LYS A 475 4.82 -13.19 8.20
CA LYS A 475 5.07 -11.76 8.16
C LYS A 475 5.57 -11.28 9.52
N SER A 476 6.78 -10.70 9.55
CA SER A 476 7.38 -10.13 10.75
C SER A 476 7.11 -8.63 10.85
N VAL A 477 6.85 -8.14 12.06
CA VAL A 477 6.85 -6.72 12.41
C VAL A 477 8.20 -6.30 12.96
N VAL A 478 8.94 -7.26 13.50
CA VAL A 478 10.27 -7.04 14.09
C VAL A 478 11.31 -7.35 13.02
N GLN A 479 11.99 -6.34 12.54
CA GLN A 479 13.25 -6.43 11.82
C GLN A 479 14.26 -5.49 12.48
#